data_f03b9732d12254a5d6d3e47013bed046
#
_entry.id   f03b9732d12254a5d6d3e47013bed046
#
_cell.length_a   1.000
_cell.length_b   1.000
_cell.length_c   1.000
_cell.angle_alpha   90.00
_cell.angle_beta   90.00
_cell.angle_gamma   90.00
#
_symmetry.space_group_name_H-M   'P 1'
#
loop_
_entity.id
_entity.type
_entity.pdbx_description
1 polymer ?
#
loop_
_entity_poly.entity_id
_entity_poly.type
_entity_poly.pdbx_seq_one_letter_code
_entity_poly.pdbx_strand_id
1 'polypeptide(L)'
;MTCLASGGCSAQADAESRSLAPASTPSVAAPGRSEELRSRVAQALEDGLQLRRMDSQVNAAWQIMHGVICYGQRLQIDTPDRGLCSAVEYAFTGGQIEGFELMLGSQALPSTGRVGLKARLEPGSYIGQGHVDQWLAIFAMADLPLDTPIEHAGQTLTLLDWARQAQNDVSYNMLDEFSWTLIALTHYFPDEPTWQAADGHAVSWELLVEAELTYDIDQSPCGGTHRLAGISRALQAKRRLGLADSATWRKAQQLVDENLLKAHDQRSAGGGLSSQYFSRPSITADLSAELASAGHLLEFISLAAPTAELAAPWVERAAMQLCEILEQSRHVELDCGALYHALNGLKIYQQRRWDS
;
A
#
# COMPACT_ATOMS: atom_id res chain seq x y z
N MET A 1 0.33 -67.86 -10.56
CA MET A 1 0.50 -67.94 -9.09
C MET A 1 0.40 -66.58 -8.52
N THR A 2 -0.63 -66.40 -7.79
CA THR A 2 -0.95 -65.53 -6.64
C THR A 2 -0.94 -64.03 -6.81
N CYS A 3 -2.19 -63.49 -6.88
CA CYS A 3 -2.55 -62.10 -6.55
C CYS A 3 -2.20 -61.73 -5.12
N LEU A 4 -1.87 -60.44 -4.91
CA LEU A 4 -2.28 -59.71 -3.70
C LEU A 4 -2.57 -58.25 -4.11
N ALA A 5 -3.82 -57.88 -3.90
CA ALA A 5 -4.30 -56.51 -3.94
C ALA A 5 -4.02 -55.80 -2.61
N SER A 6 -3.51 -54.58 -2.66
CA SER A 6 -3.49 -53.70 -1.50
C SER A 6 -4.20 -52.40 -1.86
N GLY A 7 -5.36 -52.18 -1.23
CA GLY A 7 -6.18 -50.99 -1.36
C GLY A 7 -5.49 -49.80 -0.71
N GLY A 8 -5.35 -48.72 -1.46
CA GLY A 8 -4.96 -47.42 -0.95
C GLY A 8 -6.22 -46.61 -0.57
N CYS A 9 -6.43 -46.40 0.72
CA CYS A 9 -7.36 -45.37 1.19
C CYS A 9 -6.83 -43.99 0.83
N SER A 10 -7.52 -43.30 -0.08
CA SER A 10 -7.38 -41.86 -0.28
C SER A 10 -8.11 -41.16 0.86
N ALA A 11 -7.38 -40.64 1.81
CA ALA A 11 -7.90 -39.66 2.74
C ALA A 11 -8.01 -38.31 2.01
N GLN A 12 -9.21 -37.96 1.57
CA GLN A 12 -9.55 -36.59 1.21
C GLN A 12 -9.58 -35.79 2.52
N ALA A 13 -8.58 -34.95 2.72
CA ALA A 13 -8.61 -33.95 3.77
C ALA A 13 -9.54 -32.83 3.29
N ASP A 14 -10.74 -32.76 3.83
CA ASP A 14 -11.62 -31.61 3.75
C ASP A 14 -10.91 -30.44 4.43
N ALA A 15 -10.41 -29.50 3.63
CA ALA A 15 -9.96 -28.21 4.12
C ALA A 15 -11.22 -27.40 4.49
N GLU A 16 -11.67 -27.53 5.72
CA GLU A 16 -12.64 -26.62 6.31
C GLU A 16 -12.07 -25.19 6.23
N SER A 17 -12.75 -24.32 5.49
CA SER A 17 -12.45 -22.90 5.44
C SER A 17 -12.64 -22.32 6.84
N ARG A 18 -11.58 -22.10 7.57
CA ARG A 18 -11.58 -21.33 8.81
C ARG A 18 -11.74 -19.86 8.44
N SER A 19 -12.98 -19.40 8.44
CA SER A 19 -13.30 -17.97 8.51
C SER A 19 -12.88 -17.45 9.89
N LEU A 20 -12.42 -16.22 9.98
CA LEU A 20 -12.39 -15.50 11.26
C LEU A 20 -13.79 -15.62 11.85
N ALA A 21 -13.95 -16.46 12.86
CA ALA A 21 -15.23 -16.56 13.56
C ALA A 21 -15.59 -15.15 14.04
N PRO A 22 -16.87 -14.74 13.95
CA PRO A 22 -17.27 -13.46 14.52
C PRO A 22 -16.79 -13.44 15.96
N ALA A 23 -15.93 -12.44 16.27
CA ALA A 23 -15.26 -12.32 17.54
C ALA A 23 -16.26 -12.58 18.67
N SER A 24 -15.97 -13.56 19.52
CA SER A 24 -16.63 -13.69 20.82
C SER A 24 -16.64 -12.30 21.45
N THR A 25 -17.82 -11.78 21.76
CA THR A 25 -18.16 -10.43 22.23
C THR A 25 -16.93 -9.62 22.64
N PRO A 26 -16.57 -8.53 21.95
CA PRO A 26 -15.31 -7.86 22.17
C PRO A 26 -15.23 -7.51 23.65
N SER A 27 -14.20 -8.02 24.33
CA SER A 27 -13.83 -7.50 25.66
C SER A 27 -13.55 -6.03 25.42
N VAL A 28 -14.49 -5.17 25.81
CA VAL A 28 -14.36 -3.72 25.67
C VAL A 28 -13.07 -3.34 26.38
N ALA A 29 -12.07 -2.92 25.62
CA ALA A 29 -10.80 -2.41 26.18
C ALA A 29 -11.15 -1.36 27.24
N ALA A 30 -10.46 -1.38 28.36
CA ALA A 30 -10.69 -0.39 29.40
C ALA A 30 -10.61 1.01 28.78
N PRO A 31 -11.57 1.92 28.99
CA PRO A 31 -11.68 3.21 28.29
C PRO A 31 -10.38 4.01 28.22
N GLY A 32 -9.50 3.89 29.23
CA GLY A 32 -8.20 4.56 29.25
C GLY A 32 -7.17 4.02 28.24
N ARG A 33 -7.22 2.74 27.88
CA ARG A 33 -6.22 2.14 26.98
C ARG A 33 -6.39 2.60 25.52
N SER A 34 -7.62 2.72 25.05
CA SER A 34 -7.90 3.20 23.69
C SER A 34 -7.52 4.67 23.52
N GLU A 35 -7.75 5.51 24.55
CA GLU A 35 -7.36 6.91 24.53
C GLU A 35 -5.84 7.09 24.59
N GLU A 36 -5.14 6.29 25.40
CA GLU A 36 -3.67 6.27 25.42
C GLU A 36 -3.11 5.91 24.05
N LEU A 37 -3.63 4.85 23.41
CA LEU A 37 -3.20 4.45 22.06
C LEU A 37 -3.46 5.57 21.05
N ARG A 38 -4.64 6.20 21.07
CA ARG A 38 -4.99 7.32 20.20
C ARG A 38 -3.99 8.48 20.35
N SER A 39 -3.65 8.83 21.56
CA SER A 39 -2.66 9.89 21.85
C SER A 39 -1.28 9.52 21.32
N ARG A 40 -0.83 8.27 21.50
CA ARG A 40 0.48 7.80 21.03
C ARG A 40 0.56 7.73 19.50
N VAL A 41 -0.50 7.30 18.84
CA VAL A 41 -0.58 7.31 17.36
C VAL A 41 -0.48 8.73 16.84
N ALA A 42 -1.24 9.67 17.40
CA ALA A 42 -1.18 11.08 17.02
C ALA A 42 0.22 11.68 17.23
N GLN A 43 0.87 11.36 18.36
CA GLN A 43 2.23 11.82 18.65
C GLN A 43 3.25 11.22 17.68
N ALA A 44 3.16 9.91 17.35
CA ALA A 44 4.07 9.26 16.41
C ALA A 44 3.97 9.88 15.00
N LEU A 45 2.75 10.20 14.56
CA LEU A 45 2.51 10.87 13.27
C LEU A 45 3.07 12.31 13.28
N GLU A 46 2.90 13.05 14.35
CA GLU A 46 3.45 14.41 14.44
C GLU A 46 4.97 14.41 14.54
N ASP A 47 5.56 13.53 15.33
CA ASP A 47 7.01 13.37 15.43
C ASP A 47 7.62 12.98 14.09
N GLY A 48 7.00 12.06 13.35
CA GLY A 48 7.42 11.67 12.01
C GLY A 48 7.44 12.84 11.03
N LEU A 49 6.49 13.76 11.13
CA LEU A 49 6.43 14.95 10.31
C LEU A 49 7.47 16.01 10.71
N GLN A 50 7.65 16.25 12.01
CA GLN A 50 8.44 17.38 12.51
C GLN A 50 9.93 17.06 12.68
N LEU A 51 10.27 15.82 13.01
CA LEU A 51 11.64 15.43 13.37
C LEU A 51 12.39 14.74 12.23
N ARG A 52 11.68 14.26 11.20
CA ARG A 52 12.25 13.51 10.07
C ARG A 52 12.35 14.40 8.83
N ARG A 53 13.20 15.43 8.89
CA ARG A 53 13.42 16.32 7.75
C ARG A 53 14.19 15.61 6.64
N MET A 54 13.78 15.87 5.40
CA MET A 54 14.47 15.44 4.20
C MET A 54 14.96 16.64 3.41
N ASP A 55 16.02 16.43 2.64
CA ASP A 55 16.68 17.44 1.79
C ASP A 55 16.79 16.86 0.37
N SER A 56 16.34 17.59 -0.64
CA SER A 56 16.37 17.17 -2.04
C SER A 56 17.76 16.96 -2.62
N GLN A 57 18.81 17.44 -1.95
CA GLN A 57 20.22 17.21 -2.31
C GLN A 57 20.81 15.93 -1.67
N VAL A 58 20.15 15.40 -0.64
CA VAL A 58 20.59 14.23 0.14
C VAL A 58 19.70 13.03 -0.10
N ASN A 59 18.40 13.27 -0.17
CA ASN A 59 17.37 12.22 -0.32
C ASN A 59 16.89 12.17 -1.76
N ALA A 60 16.94 10.98 -2.36
CA ALA A 60 16.40 10.74 -3.68
C ALA A 60 14.86 10.65 -3.66
N ALA A 61 14.26 10.61 -4.84
CA ALA A 61 12.81 10.56 -5.01
C ALA A 61 12.17 9.35 -4.29
N TRP A 62 12.85 8.20 -4.26
CA TRP A 62 12.35 7.03 -3.56
C TRP A 62 12.07 7.31 -2.08
N GLN A 63 13.03 7.96 -1.38
CA GLN A 63 12.87 8.30 0.04
C GLN A 63 11.80 9.37 0.25
N ILE A 64 11.83 10.44 -0.56
CA ILE A 64 10.90 11.57 -0.44
C ILE A 64 9.46 11.12 -0.72
N MET A 65 9.24 10.31 -1.76
CA MET A 65 7.90 9.83 -2.10
C MET A 65 7.33 8.88 -1.03
N HIS A 66 8.15 8.09 -0.32
CA HIS A 66 7.68 7.35 0.84
C HIS A 66 7.16 8.29 1.96
N GLY A 67 7.78 9.44 2.16
CA GLY A 67 7.24 10.47 3.05
C GLY A 67 5.90 11.03 2.58
N VAL A 68 5.72 11.17 1.26
CA VAL A 68 4.45 11.63 0.65
C VAL A 68 3.31 10.64 0.88
N ILE A 69 3.54 9.32 0.94
CA ILE A 69 2.49 8.33 1.29
C ILE A 69 1.77 8.73 2.57
N CYS A 70 2.52 9.12 3.58
CA CYS A 70 1.96 9.46 4.88
C CYS A 70 1.41 10.88 4.96
N TYR A 71 2.17 11.86 4.47
CA TYR A 71 1.91 13.28 4.77
C TYR A 71 1.37 14.07 3.57
N GLY A 72 1.41 13.53 2.36
CA GLY A 72 0.91 14.21 1.17
C GLY A 72 1.59 15.56 0.97
N GLN A 73 0.78 16.59 0.71
CA GLN A 73 1.25 17.97 0.54
C GLN A 73 1.83 18.61 1.82
N ARG A 74 1.57 18.03 3.00
CA ARG A 74 2.13 18.52 4.27
C ARG A 74 3.60 18.18 4.43
N LEU A 75 4.14 17.21 3.69
CA LEU A 75 5.55 16.88 3.74
C LEU A 75 6.37 18.06 3.23
N GLN A 76 7.20 18.62 4.11
CA GLN A 76 8.14 19.68 3.78
C GLN A 76 9.53 19.09 3.63
N ILE A 77 10.27 19.56 2.61
CA ILE A 77 11.67 19.20 2.37
C ILE A 77 12.53 20.47 2.24
N ASP A 78 13.78 20.36 2.62
CA ASP A 78 14.77 21.42 2.35
C ASP A 78 15.20 21.33 0.88
N THR A 79 15.31 22.48 0.21
CA THR A 79 15.69 22.58 -1.21
C THR A 79 16.69 23.70 -1.41
N PRO A 80 17.63 23.60 -2.39
CA PRO A 80 18.68 24.57 -2.57
C PRO A 80 18.20 25.92 -3.12
N ASP A 81 17.09 25.93 -3.85
CA ASP A 81 16.58 27.10 -4.59
C ASP A 81 15.33 27.73 -3.98
N ARG A 82 14.56 26.99 -3.16
CA ARG A 82 13.29 27.46 -2.57
C ARG A 82 13.27 27.38 -1.03
N GLY A 83 14.33 26.87 -0.42
CA GLY A 83 14.36 26.63 1.03
C GLY A 83 13.37 25.53 1.42
N LEU A 84 12.70 25.68 2.55
CA LEU A 84 11.71 24.71 3.03
C LEU A 84 10.39 24.88 2.27
N CYS A 85 9.97 23.84 1.55
CA CYS A 85 8.74 23.84 0.77
C CYS A 85 8.11 22.44 0.67
N SER A 86 6.86 22.36 0.19
CA SER A 86 6.18 21.08 -0.03
C SER A 86 6.95 20.21 -1.01
N ALA A 87 7.19 18.94 -0.64
CA ALA A 87 7.84 17.97 -1.51
C ALA A 87 7.09 17.76 -2.83
N VAL A 88 5.75 17.69 -2.76
CA VAL A 88 4.89 17.53 -3.94
C VAL A 88 4.95 18.76 -4.83
N GLU A 89 4.82 19.96 -4.25
CA GLU A 89 4.91 21.21 -5.01
C GLU A 89 6.26 21.35 -5.68
N TYR A 90 7.36 21.05 -4.96
CA TYR A 90 8.70 21.10 -5.50
C TYR A 90 8.86 20.14 -6.68
N ALA A 91 8.47 18.89 -6.53
CA ALA A 91 8.54 17.88 -7.58
C ALA A 91 7.70 18.26 -8.83
N PHE A 92 6.49 18.79 -8.62
CA PHE A 92 5.56 19.07 -9.71
C PHE A 92 5.82 20.39 -10.45
N THR A 93 6.61 21.28 -9.88
CA THR A 93 6.94 22.58 -10.49
C THR A 93 8.39 22.64 -10.99
N GLY A 94 8.98 21.49 -11.33
CA GLY A 94 10.30 21.39 -11.96
C GLY A 94 11.46 21.40 -10.98
N GLY A 95 11.23 21.22 -9.68
CA GLY A 95 12.28 21.06 -8.68
C GLY A 95 13.12 19.82 -8.95
N GLN A 96 14.42 19.91 -8.66
CA GLN A 96 15.37 18.83 -8.95
C GLN A 96 15.43 17.86 -7.75
N ILE A 97 14.90 16.65 -7.95
CA ILE A 97 15.01 15.52 -7.02
C ILE A 97 15.61 14.36 -7.79
N GLU A 98 16.73 13.80 -7.31
CA GLU A 98 17.35 12.64 -7.95
C GLU A 98 16.35 11.47 -8.05
N GLY A 99 16.19 10.91 -9.26
CA GLY A 99 15.26 9.79 -9.51
C GLY A 99 13.80 10.19 -9.71
N PHE A 100 13.41 11.48 -9.59
CA PHE A 100 12.08 11.94 -9.97
C PHE A 100 12.08 12.31 -11.45
N GLU A 101 12.00 11.31 -12.31
CA GLU A 101 12.05 11.49 -13.76
C GLU A 101 10.70 11.26 -14.40
N LEU A 102 10.12 12.31 -14.99
CA LEU A 102 8.87 12.26 -15.71
C LEU A 102 9.11 12.13 -17.23
N MET A 103 8.20 11.43 -17.89
CA MET A 103 8.20 11.24 -19.34
C MET A 103 6.82 11.51 -19.91
N LEU A 104 6.78 12.08 -21.11
CA LEU A 104 5.54 12.19 -21.87
C LEU A 104 5.15 10.81 -22.46
N GLY A 105 3.86 10.55 -22.54
CA GLY A 105 3.33 9.42 -23.30
C GLY A 105 3.67 9.56 -24.81
N SER A 106 3.66 8.43 -25.51
CA SER A 106 4.01 8.41 -26.93
C SER A 106 2.89 8.91 -27.87
N GLN A 107 1.66 8.95 -27.37
CA GLN A 107 0.45 9.29 -28.16
C GLN A 107 -0.51 10.14 -27.33
N ALA A 108 -1.35 10.92 -28.02
CA ALA A 108 -2.44 11.62 -27.37
C ALA A 108 -3.47 10.61 -26.81
N LEU A 109 -3.88 10.84 -25.57
CA LEU A 109 -4.88 10.02 -24.88
C LEU A 109 -6.27 10.22 -25.49
N PRO A 110 -6.99 9.15 -25.84
CA PRO A 110 -8.32 9.27 -26.41
C PRO A 110 -9.31 10.05 -25.53
N SER A 111 -9.15 9.95 -24.21
CA SER A 111 -10.03 10.59 -23.23
C SER A 111 -9.84 12.10 -23.06
N THR A 112 -8.64 12.60 -23.28
CA THR A 112 -8.29 14.01 -23.06
C THR A 112 -7.85 14.75 -24.33
N GLY A 113 -7.45 14.01 -25.38
CA GLY A 113 -6.82 14.56 -26.57
C GLY A 113 -5.41 15.14 -26.35
N ARG A 114 -4.86 14.98 -25.12
CA ARG A 114 -3.55 15.48 -24.71
C ARG A 114 -2.57 14.30 -24.57
N VAL A 115 -1.29 14.60 -24.66
CA VAL A 115 -0.25 13.63 -24.33
C VAL A 115 -0.32 13.38 -22.82
N GLY A 116 -0.25 12.11 -22.42
CA GLY A 116 -0.23 11.73 -21.01
C GLY A 116 1.15 11.89 -20.37
N LEU A 117 1.23 11.57 -19.10
CA LEU A 117 2.44 11.67 -18.28
C LEU A 117 2.70 10.33 -17.59
N LYS A 118 3.95 9.97 -17.39
CA LYS A 118 4.37 8.82 -16.57
C LYS A 118 5.73 9.03 -15.95
N ALA A 119 6.03 8.31 -14.88
CA ALA A 119 7.37 8.28 -14.31
C ALA A 119 8.22 7.21 -15.00
N ARG A 120 9.53 7.45 -15.06
CA ARG A 120 10.51 6.46 -15.48
C ARG A 120 10.55 5.33 -14.46
N LEU A 121 10.49 4.09 -14.95
CA LEU A 121 10.62 2.90 -14.13
C LEU A 121 12.11 2.52 -13.95
N GLU A 122 12.51 2.29 -12.71
CA GLU A 122 13.86 1.85 -12.30
C GLU A 122 13.76 0.67 -11.34
N PRO A 123 13.50 -0.56 -11.84
CA PRO A 123 13.26 -1.73 -10.98
C PRO A 123 14.42 -2.00 -10.02
N GLY A 124 14.10 -2.21 -8.75
CA GLY A 124 15.09 -2.46 -7.70
C GLY A 124 15.91 -1.25 -7.29
N SER A 125 15.59 -0.05 -7.79
CA SER A 125 16.22 1.21 -7.39
C SER A 125 15.68 1.71 -6.04
N TYR A 126 16.57 2.26 -5.22
CA TYR A 126 16.23 3.09 -4.05
C TYR A 126 16.38 4.60 -4.36
N ILE A 127 16.42 4.95 -5.64
CA ILE A 127 16.58 6.32 -6.15
C ILE A 127 15.30 6.77 -6.83
N GLY A 128 14.88 6.06 -7.89
CA GLY A 128 13.69 6.36 -8.69
C GLY A 128 12.48 5.48 -8.36
N GLN A 129 11.52 5.44 -9.28
CA GLN A 129 10.32 4.62 -9.17
C GLN A 129 10.65 3.13 -9.36
N GLY A 130 10.53 2.33 -8.30
CA GLY A 130 10.87 0.90 -8.32
C GLY A 130 9.82 -0.01 -8.94
N HIS A 131 8.56 0.40 -8.94
CA HIS A 131 7.40 -0.37 -9.43
C HIS A 131 6.56 0.45 -10.40
N VAL A 132 5.88 -0.23 -11.33
CA VAL A 132 4.95 0.42 -12.26
C VAL A 132 3.87 1.17 -11.48
N ASP A 133 3.59 2.41 -11.89
CA ASP A 133 2.58 3.30 -11.29
C ASP A 133 2.74 3.60 -9.78
N GLN A 134 3.90 3.29 -9.19
CA GLN A 134 4.13 3.51 -7.75
C GLN A 134 3.94 4.98 -7.34
N TRP A 135 4.52 5.95 -8.08
CA TRP A 135 4.34 7.35 -7.74
C TRP A 135 2.88 7.79 -7.86
N LEU A 136 2.18 7.36 -8.90
CA LEU A 136 0.77 7.67 -9.09
C LEU A 136 -0.09 7.12 -7.92
N ALA A 137 0.19 5.90 -7.48
CA ALA A 137 -0.48 5.30 -6.33
C ALA A 137 -0.16 6.04 -5.02
N ILE A 138 1.07 6.50 -4.85
CA ILE A 138 1.48 7.34 -3.70
C ILE A 138 0.65 8.62 -3.67
N PHE A 139 0.48 9.29 -4.80
CA PHE A 139 -0.34 10.51 -4.89
C PHE A 139 -1.83 10.21 -4.63
N ALA A 140 -2.32 9.04 -5.06
CA ALA A 140 -3.68 8.57 -4.75
C ALA A 140 -3.85 8.31 -3.24
N MET A 141 -2.88 7.66 -2.58
CA MET A 141 -2.91 7.43 -1.13
C MET A 141 -2.76 8.72 -0.30
N ALA A 142 -2.19 9.76 -0.90
CA ALA A 142 -2.07 11.09 -0.34
C ALA A 142 -3.30 11.98 -0.65
N ASP A 143 -4.34 11.45 -1.30
CA ASP A 143 -5.56 12.15 -1.72
C ASP A 143 -5.30 13.42 -2.56
N LEU A 144 -4.26 13.39 -3.42
CA LEU A 144 -4.01 14.52 -4.32
C LEU A 144 -5.08 14.60 -5.41
N PRO A 145 -5.67 15.79 -5.65
CA PRO A 145 -6.70 15.96 -6.67
C PRO A 145 -6.19 15.70 -8.10
N LEU A 146 -7.06 15.16 -8.97
CA LEU A 146 -6.72 14.89 -10.38
C LEU A 146 -6.35 16.15 -11.19
N ASP A 147 -6.82 17.31 -10.79
CA ASP A 147 -6.51 18.61 -11.43
C ASP A 147 -5.22 19.24 -10.89
N THR A 148 -4.49 18.57 -10.00
CA THR A 148 -3.18 19.05 -9.51
C THR A 148 -2.22 19.24 -10.68
N PRO A 149 -1.71 20.49 -10.89
CA PRO A 149 -0.87 20.80 -12.03
C PRO A 149 0.54 20.24 -11.89
N ILE A 150 1.13 19.81 -13.00
CA ILE A 150 2.48 19.28 -13.11
C ILE A 150 3.19 19.96 -14.29
N GLU A 151 4.24 20.69 -14.01
CA GLU A 151 5.07 21.34 -15.03
C GLU A 151 6.10 20.34 -15.57
N HIS A 152 5.99 20.00 -16.85
CA HIS A 152 6.95 19.10 -17.50
C HIS A 152 7.16 19.46 -18.98
N ALA A 153 8.41 19.50 -19.44
CA ALA A 153 8.79 19.76 -20.84
C ALA A 153 8.15 21.05 -21.42
N GLY A 154 8.01 22.11 -20.60
CA GLY A 154 7.40 23.39 -21.01
C GLY A 154 5.87 23.32 -21.18
N GLN A 155 5.22 22.32 -20.64
CA GLN A 155 3.76 22.14 -20.63
C GLN A 155 3.25 22.01 -19.20
N THR A 156 2.03 22.49 -18.96
CA THR A 156 1.29 22.20 -17.72
C THR A 156 0.36 21.01 -17.99
N LEU A 157 0.68 19.89 -17.40
CA LEU A 157 -0.12 18.67 -17.37
C LEU A 157 -0.79 18.54 -15.99
N THR A 158 -1.54 17.46 -15.76
CA THR A 158 -2.21 17.21 -14.48
C THR A 158 -2.08 15.76 -14.05
N LEU A 159 -2.40 15.46 -12.80
CA LEU A 159 -2.52 14.07 -12.35
C LEU A 159 -3.57 13.29 -13.16
N LEU A 160 -4.59 13.95 -13.72
CA LEU A 160 -5.52 13.29 -14.63
C LEU A 160 -4.82 12.77 -15.90
N ASP A 161 -3.91 13.57 -16.48
CA ASP A 161 -3.13 13.14 -17.66
C ASP A 161 -2.24 11.95 -17.32
N TRP A 162 -1.71 11.90 -16.09
CA TRP A 162 -0.93 10.74 -15.60
C TRP A 162 -1.81 9.52 -15.36
N ALA A 163 -2.91 9.66 -14.64
CA ALA A 163 -3.80 8.54 -14.34
C ALA A 163 -4.42 7.94 -15.62
N ARG A 164 -4.76 8.77 -16.62
CA ARG A 164 -5.21 8.30 -17.94
C ARG A 164 -4.10 7.62 -18.73
N GLN A 165 -2.84 8.07 -18.57
CA GLN A 165 -1.70 7.37 -19.17
C GLN A 165 -1.50 5.99 -18.54
N ALA A 166 -1.65 5.85 -17.22
CA ALA A 166 -1.59 4.55 -16.56
C ALA A 166 -2.68 3.59 -17.08
N GLN A 167 -3.94 4.05 -17.24
CA GLN A 167 -4.99 3.25 -17.88
C GLN A 167 -4.62 2.83 -19.31
N ASN A 168 -4.03 3.76 -20.07
CA ASN A 168 -3.65 3.51 -21.47
C ASN A 168 -2.53 2.47 -21.60
N ASP A 169 -1.57 2.47 -20.68
CA ASP A 169 -0.36 1.66 -20.74
C ASP A 169 -0.51 0.27 -20.10
N VAL A 170 -1.66 -0.08 -19.51
CA VAL A 170 -1.87 -1.36 -18.79
C VAL A 170 -1.49 -2.57 -19.65
N SER A 171 -1.84 -2.60 -20.92
CA SER A 171 -1.53 -3.73 -21.81
C SER A 171 -0.03 -3.92 -22.06
N TYR A 172 0.78 -2.88 -21.90
CA TYR A 172 2.25 -2.96 -22.00
C TYR A 172 2.90 -3.48 -20.72
N ASN A 173 2.18 -3.45 -19.60
CA ASN A 173 2.66 -3.83 -18.26
C ASN A 173 2.15 -5.23 -17.83
N MET A 174 1.66 -6.07 -18.74
CA MET A 174 1.03 -7.37 -18.41
C MET A 174 1.97 -8.40 -17.77
N LEU A 175 3.27 -8.17 -17.79
CA LEU A 175 4.27 -9.02 -17.14
C LEU A 175 4.76 -8.44 -15.80
N ASP A 176 4.26 -7.27 -15.43
CA ASP A 176 4.60 -6.57 -14.19
C ASP A 176 3.50 -6.77 -13.14
N GLU A 177 3.74 -6.26 -11.93
CA GLU A 177 2.71 -6.24 -10.90
C GLU A 177 1.71 -5.09 -11.14
N PHE A 178 0.45 -5.33 -10.83
CA PHE A 178 -0.61 -4.33 -10.88
C PHE A 178 -1.04 -3.77 -9.52
N SER A 179 -0.30 -4.09 -8.48
CA SER A 179 -0.60 -3.64 -7.10
C SER A 179 -0.80 -2.14 -7.02
N TRP A 180 0.15 -1.38 -7.52
CA TRP A 180 0.14 0.08 -7.50
C TRP A 180 -0.86 0.67 -8.51
N THR A 181 -0.99 0.06 -9.68
CA THR A 181 -2.01 0.43 -10.67
C THR A 181 -3.42 0.30 -10.10
N LEU A 182 -3.72 -0.81 -9.38
CA LEU A 182 -5.01 -1.00 -8.71
C LEU A 182 -5.26 0.06 -7.64
N ILE A 183 -4.25 0.38 -6.81
CA ILE A 183 -4.37 1.44 -5.78
C ILE A 183 -4.71 2.77 -6.46
N ALA A 184 -3.97 3.15 -7.50
CA ALA A 184 -4.16 4.42 -8.19
C ALA A 184 -5.53 4.50 -8.91
N LEU A 185 -5.84 3.53 -9.76
CA LEU A 185 -7.01 3.60 -10.62
C LEU A 185 -8.34 3.42 -9.86
N THR A 186 -8.38 2.62 -8.80
CA THR A 186 -9.57 2.48 -7.97
C THR A 186 -9.86 3.72 -7.12
N HIS A 187 -8.84 4.55 -6.87
CA HIS A 187 -8.97 5.83 -6.20
C HIS A 187 -9.40 6.93 -7.19
N TYR A 188 -8.65 7.11 -8.27
CA TYR A 188 -8.85 8.22 -9.20
C TYR A 188 -10.06 8.04 -10.13
N PHE A 189 -10.42 6.83 -10.47
CA PHE A 189 -11.56 6.50 -11.32
C PHE A 189 -12.53 5.55 -10.62
N PRO A 190 -13.10 5.98 -9.48
CA PRO A 190 -13.88 5.12 -8.59
C PRO A 190 -15.13 4.52 -9.24
N ASP A 191 -15.60 5.10 -10.33
CA ASP A 191 -16.83 4.70 -11.06
C ASP A 191 -16.52 4.09 -12.45
N GLU A 192 -15.22 3.87 -12.76
CA GLU A 192 -14.77 3.32 -14.05
C GLU A 192 -14.11 1.94 -13.86
N PRO A 193 -14.88 0.87 -13.55
CA PRO A 193 -14.31 -0.47 -13.33
C PRO A 193 -13.80 -1.13 -14.61
N THR A 194 -14.10 -0.55 -15.80
CA THR A 194 -13.70 -1.05 -17.11
C THR A 194 -13.29 0.11 -18.02
N TRP A 195 -12.29 -0.11 -18.85
CA TRP A 195 -11.83 0.87 -19.84
C TRP A 195 -11.19 0.17 -21.05
N GLN A 196 -10.75 0.93 -22.05
CA GLN A 196 -9.94 0.44 -23.17
C GLN A 196 -8.50 0.93 -23.02
N ALA A 197 -7.53 0.01 -23.15
CA ALA A 197 -6.11 0.33 -23.20
C ALA A 197 -5.71 0.84 -24.60
N ALA A 198 -4.43 1.28 -24.73
CA ALA A 198 -3.91 1.84 -25.98
C ALA A 198 -4.06 0.95 -27.22
N ASP A 199 -3.97 -0.35 -27.03
CA ASP A 199 -4.11 -1.37 -28.09
C ASP A 199 -5.57 -1.73 -28.41
N GLY A 200 -6.54 -1.07 -27.76
CA GLY A 200 -7.97 -1.29 -27.93
C GLY A 200 -8.53 -2.47 -27.15
N HIS A 201 -7.73 -3.18 -26.36
CA HIS A 201 -8.22 -4.23 -25.50
C HIS A 201 -9.05 -3.67 -24.33
N ALA A 202 -10.16 -4.35 -24.05
CA ALA A 202 -10.96 -4.06 -22.87
C ALA A 202 -10.23 -4.55 -21.62
N VAL A 203 -10.04 -3.65 -20.68
CA VAL A 203 -9.41 -3.91 -19.37
C VAL A 203 -10.41 -3.66 -18.26
N SER A 204 -10.25 -4.35 -17.15
CA SER A 204 -11.07 -4.14 -15.93
C SER A 204 -10.24 -4.30 -14.67
N TRP A 205 -10.72 -3.74 -13.56
CA TRP A 205 -10.12 -4.05 -12.26
C TRP A 205 -10.06 -5.54 -11.97
N GLU A 206 -11.10 -6.28 -12.38
CA GLU A 206 -11.16 -7.73 -12.19
C GLU A 206 -10.04 -8.46 -12.96
N LEU A 207 -9.73 -8.04 -14.18
CA LEU A 207 -8.62 -8.58 -14.98
C LEU A 207 -7.26 -8.33 -14.27
N LEU A 208 -7.05 -7.13 -13.73
CA LEU A 208 -5.83 -6.81 -12.99
C LEU A 208 -5.73 -7.62 -11.69
N VAL A 209 -6.84 -7.78 -10.98
CA VAL A 209 -6.90 -8.65 -9.79
C VAL A 209 -6.62 -10.11 -10.16
N GLU A 210 -7.15 -10.61 -11.28
CA GLU A 210 -6.86 -11.97 -11.75
C GLU A 210 -5.37 -12.17 -12.02
N ALA A 211 -4.70 -11.19 -12.64
CA ALA A 211 -3.26 -11.21 -12.83
C ALA A 211 -2.51 -11.23 -11.49
N GLU A 212 -2.88 -10.37 -10.53
CA GLU A 212 -2.27 -10.35 -9.19
C GLU A 212 -2.43 -11.68 -8.43
N LEU A 213 -3.54 -12.39 -8.62
CA LEU A 213 -3.79 -13.69 -7.99
C LEU A 213 -2.91 -14.84 -8.54
N THR A 214 -2.16 -14.61 -9.61
CA THR A 214 -1.21 -15.61 -10.15
C THR A 214 0.12 -15.64 -9.41
N TYR A 215 0.42 -14.62 -8.62
CA TYR A 215 1.69 -14.48 -7.90
C TYR A 215 1.61 -15.08 -6.49
N ASP A 216 2.73 -15.63 -6.05
CA ASP A 216 2.90 -16.12 -4.68
C ASP A 216 3.18 -14.93 -3.73
N ILE A 217 2.33 -14.77 -2.72
CA ILE A 217 2.45 -13.70 -1.71
C ILE A 217 3.77 -13.84 -0.95
N ASP A 218 4.14 -15.06 -0.56
CA ASP A 218 5.32 -15.32 0.28
C ASP A 218 6.65 -15.07 -0.49
N GLN A 219 6.61 -15.03 -1.83
CA GLN A 219 7.76 -14.74 -2.70
C GLN A 219 7.76 -13.28 -3.21
N SER A 220 6.72 -12.52 -2.90
CA SER A 220 6.59 -11.14 -3.37
C SER A 220 7.36 -10.17 -2.46
N PRO A 221 7.86 -9.04 -2.99
CA PRO A 221 8.53 -8.01 -2.20
C PRO A 221 7.68 -7.55 -1.01
N CYS A 222 8.33 -7.16 0.09
CA CYS A 222 7.67 -6.71 1.33
C CYS A 222 6.63 -7.72 1.86
N GLY A 223 6.91 -9.04 1.70
CA GLY A 223 5.99 -10.10 2.11
C GLY A 223 4.64 -10.07 1.37
N GLY A 224 4.59 -9.49 0.17
CA GLY A 224 3.38 -9.40 -0.64
C GLY A 224 2.32 -8.39 -0.16
N THR A 225 2.64 -7.57 0.83
CA THR A 225 1.69 -6.60 1.41
C THR A 225 1.20 -5.56 0.40
N HIS A 226 2.04 -5.15 -0.55
CA HIS A 226 1.63 -4.25 -1.63
C HIS A 226 0.57 -4.89 -2.54
N ARG A 227 0.73 -6.20 -2.90
CA ARG A 227 -0.27 -6.94 -3.67
C ARG A 227 -1.59 -7.02 -2.92
N LEU A 228 -1.52 -7.38 -1.65
CA LEU A 228 -2.69 -7.44 -0.78
C LEU A 228 -3.37 -6.08 -0.62
N ALA A 229 -2.60 -4.98 -0.58
CA ALA A 229 -3.15 -3.62 -0.56
C ALA A 229 -3.89 -3.28 -1.86
N GLY A 230 -3.30 -3.54 -3.02
CA GLY A 230 -3.94 -3.35 -4.34
C GLY A 230 -5.23 -4.15 -4.48
N ILE A 231 -5.20 -5.44 -4.17
CA ILE A 231 -6.37 -6.33 -4.18
C ILE A 231 -7.44 -5.82 -3.20
N SER A 232 -7.05 -5.40 -1.99
CA SER A 232 -7.99 -4.89 -0.98
C SER A 232 -8.69 -3.60 -1.43
N ARG A 233 -7.98 -2.69 -2.09
CA ARG A 233 -8.56 -1.48 -2.69
C ARG A 233 -9.57 -1.84 -3.80
N ALA A 234 -9.23 -2.78 -4.67
CA ALA A 234 -10.12 -3.24 -5.71
C ALA A 234 -11.39 -3.90 -5.14
N LEU A 235 -11.27 -4.73 -4.10
CA LEU A 235 -12.40 -5.32 -3.38
C LEU A 235 -13.29 -4.25 -2.72
N GLN A 236 -12.71 -3.21 -2.14
CA GLN A 236 -13.47 -2.08 -1.58
C GLN A 236 -14.21 -1.32 -2.67
N ALA A 237 -13.56 -1.03 -3.79
CA ALA A 237 -14.17 -0.36 -4.94
C ALA A 237 -15.30 -1.21 -5.55
N LYS A 238 -15.08 -2.53 -5.72
CA LYS A 238 -16.11 -3.49 -6.13
C LYS A 238 -17.35 -3.43 -5.23
N ARG A 239 -17.17 -3.47 -3.92
CA ARG A 239 -18.29 -3.41 -2.94
C ARG A 239 -19.03 -2.07 -3.04
N ARG A 240 -18.33 -0.96 -3.14
CA ARG A 240 -18.93 0.37 -3.27
C ARG A 240 -19.82 0.49 -4.50
N LEU A 241 -19.37 -0.05 -5.65
CA LEU A 241 -20.14 -0.04 -6.89
C LEU A 241 -21.19 -1.15 -6.99
N GLY A 242 -21.24 -2.10 -6.05
CA GLY A 242 -22.16 -3.24 -6.12
C GLY A 242 -21.91 -4.15 -7.33
N LEU A 243 -20.64 -4.27 -7.79
CA LEU A 243 -20.31 -5.14 -8.92
C LEU A 243 -20.61 -6.59 -8.60
N ALA A 244 -21.06 -7.34 -9.63
CA ALA A 244 -21.40 -8.73 -9.52
C ALA A 244 -20.23 -9.57 -8.97
N ASP A 245 -20.57 -10.62 -8.24
CA ASP A 245 -19.60 -11.54 -7.71
C ASP A 245 -19.16 -12.56 -8.78
N SER A 246 -17.88 -12.88 -8.78
CA SER A 246 -17.27 -13.84 -9.71
C SER A 246 -16.32 -14.78 -8.99
N ALA A 247 -15.75 -15.74 -9.70
CA ALA A 247 -14.73 -16.62 -9.14
C ALA A 247 -13.47 -15.84 -8.76
N THR A 248 -13.06 -14.85 -9.56
CA THR A 248 -11.91 -13.99 -9.33
C THR A 248 -12.10 -13.18 -8.05
N TRP A 249 -13.24 -12.51 -7.88
CA TRP A 249 -13.53 -11.72 -6.68
C TRP A 249 -13.61 -12.56 -5.40
N ARG A 250 -14.16 -13.78 -5.48
CA ARG A 250 -14.16 -14.69 -4.34
C ARG A 250 -12.77 -15.16 -3.95
N LYS A 251 -11.91 -15.51 -4.93
CA LYS A 251 -10.51 -15.85 -4.67
C LYS A 251 -9.73 -14.68 -4.07
N ALA A 252 -9.95 -13.46 -4.58
CA ALA A 252 -9.34 -12.25 -4.04
C ALA A 252 -9.73 -12.02 -2.58
N GLN A 253 -11.02 -12.14 -2.25
CA GLN A 253 -11.50 -12.02 -0.87
C GLN A 253 -10.90 -13.10 0.02
N GLN A 254 -10.90 -14.36 -0.44
CA GLN A 254 -10.30 -15.48 0.29
C GLN A 254 -8.82 -15.24 0.57
N LEU A 255 -8.03 -14.77 -0.42
CA LEU A 255 -6.61 -14.47 -0.24
C LEU A 255 -6.38 -13.38 0.83
N VAL A 256 -7.18 -12.32 0.81
CA VAL A 256 -7.11 -11.25 1.81
C VAL A 256 -7.46 -11.80 3.21
N ASP A 257 -8.53 -12.56 3.34
CA ASP A 257 -8.98 -13.13 4.62
C ASP A 257 -7.95 -14.12 5.20
N GLU A 258 -7.36 -14.97 4.37
CA GLU A 258 -6.29 -15.90 4.76
C GLU A 258 -5.05 -15.16 5.27
N ASN A 259 -4.66 -14.06 4.63
CA ASN A 259 -3.49 -13.30 5.07
C ASN A 259 -3.78 -12.41 6.29
N LEU A 260 -5.02 -11.94 6.50
CA LEU A 260 -5.43 -11.35 7.78
C LEU A 260 -5.34 -12.37 8.92
N LEU A 261 -5.78 -13.61 8.68
CA LEU A 261 -5.66 -14.70 9.64
C LEU A 261 -4.18 -15.06 9.92
N LYS A 262 -3.35 -15.17 8.87
CA LYS A 262 -1.90 -15.37 9.04
C LYS A 262 -1.26 -14.26 9.86
N ALA A 263 -1.58 -12.98 9.60
CA ALA A 263 -1.06 -11.85 10.38
C ALA A 263 -1.43 -11.97 11.86
N HIS A 264 -2.65 -12.44 12.16
CA HIS A 264 -3.09 -12.72 13.52
C HIS A 264 -2.32 -13.89 14.16
N ASP A 265 -2.20 -15.02 13.45
CA ASP A 265 -1.66 -16.28 14.00
C ASP A 265 -0.13 -16.27 14.11
N GLN A 266 0.56 -15.52 13.24
CA GLN A 266 2.02 -15.42 13.21
C GLN A 266 2.57 -14.30 14.10
N ARG A 267 1.78 -13.77 15.01
CA ARG A 267 2.27 -12.75 15.98
C ARG A 267 3.37 -13.33 16.86
N SER A 268 4.27 -12.46 17.25
CA SER A 268 5.34 -12.81 18.22
C SER A 268 4.75 -13.21 19.58
N ALA A 269 5.55 -13.87 20.41
CA ALA A 269 5.15 -14.22 21.77
C ALA A 269 4.74 -13.01 22.64
N GLY A 270 5.26 -11.80 22.34
CA GLY A 270 4.84 -10.53 22.95
C GLY A 270 3.55 -9.94 22.40
N GLY A 271 2.91 -10.61 21.44
CA GLY A 271 1.68 -10.19 20.78
C GLY A 271 1.85 -9.12 19.70
N GLY A 272 3.08 -8.75 19.36
CA GLY A 272 3.40 -7.85 18.26
C GLY A 272 3.39 -8.58 16.90
N LEU A 273 3.35 -7.81 15.80
CA LEU A 273 3.41 -8.36 14.44
C LEU A 273 4.78 -9.01 14.17
N SER A 274 4.79 -10.00 13.28
CA SER A 274 6.00 -10.75 12.98
C SER A 274 6.99 -9.97 12.13
N SER A 275 8.29 -10.06 12.45
CA SER A 275 9.37 -9.55 11.60
C SER A 275 9.63 -10.43 10.35
N GLN A 276 8.87 -11.52 10.17
CA GLN A 276 8.90 -12.41 9.00
C GLN A 276 7.56 -12.39 8.25
N TYR A 277 6.84 -11.27 8.29
CA TYR A 277 5.53 -11.09 7.65
C TYR A 277 4.55 -12.21 8.00
N PHE A 278 4.04 -12.93 7.01
CA PHE A 278 3.04 -13.99 7.16
C PHE A 278 3.63 -15.39 7.37
N SER A 279 4.95 -15.56 7.29
CA SER A 279 5.56 -16.88 7.18
C SER A 279 5.70 -17.60 8.54
N ARG A 280 6.04 -16.89 9.62
CA ARG A 280 6.21 -17.47 10.96
C ARG A 280 6.26 -16.37 12.04
N PRO A 281 5.99 -16.73 13.32
CA PRO A 281 6.26 -15.82 14.44
C PRO A 281 7.75 -15.49 14.54
N SER A 282 8.08 -14.20 14.62
CA SER A 282 9.46 -13.74 14.74
C SER A 282 9.54 -12.34 15.32
N ILE A 283 10.67 -12.03 15.95
CA ILE A 283 11.10 -10.69 16.36
C ILE A 283 12.55 -10.50 15.91
N THR A 284 12.98 -9.27 15.72
CA THR A 284 14.38 -8.93 15.44
C THR A 284 14.82 -7.77 16.34
N ALA A 285 16.12 -7.71 16.65
CA ALA A 285 16.72 -6.58 17.34
C ALA A 285 17.05 -5.40 16.41
N ASP A 286 16.99 -5.62 15.10
CA ASP A 286 17.13 -4.57 14.10
C ASP A 286 15.81 -3.78 14.01
N LEU A 287 15.83 -2.55 14.52
CA LEU A 287 14.64 -1.69 14.57
C LEU A 287 14.10 -1.35 13.18
N SER A 288 14.96 -1.17 12.17
CA SER A 288 14.52 -0.92 10.80
C SER A 288 13.82 -2.13 10.21
N ALA A 289 14.35 -3.33 10.39
CA ALA A 289 13.75 -4.57 9.91
C ALA A 289 12.43 -4.89 10.63
N GLU A 290 12.36 -4.66 11.95
CA GLU A 290 11.12 -4.81 12.74
C GLU A 290 10.06 -3.82 12.27
N LEU A 291 10.46 -2.55 12.08
CA LEU A 291 9.56 -1.50 11.62
C LEU A 291 9.07 -1.74 10.18
N ALA A 292 9.96 -2.23 9.30
CA ALA A 292 9.60 -2.55 7.93
C ALA A 292 8.48 -3.59 7.86
N SER A 293 8.65 -4.73 8.52
CA SER A 293 7.66 -5.80 8.48
C SER A 293 6.39 -5.46 9.24
N ALA A 294 6.50 -4.98 10.48
CA ALA A 294 5.34 -4.63 11.28
C ALA A 294 4.56 -3.43 10.70
N GLY A 295 5.27 -2.46 10.09
CA GLY A 295 4.66 -1.32 9.41
C GLY A 295 3.81 -1.72 8.23
N HIS A 296 4.36 -2.49 7.29
CA HIS A 296 3.63 -3.00 6.14
C HIS A 296 2.45 -3.90 6.54
N LEU A 297 2.64 -4.75 7.57
CA LEU A 297 1.55 -5.58 8.08
C LEU A 297 0.42 -4.73 8.69
N LEU A 298 0.75 -3.71 9.51
CA LEU A 298 -0.29 -2.84 10.07
C LEU A 298 -1.00 -2.03 8.98
N GLU A 299 -0.26 -1.56 7.97
CA GLU A 299 -0.84 -0.86 6.82
C GLU A 299 -1.86 -1.76 6.09
N PHE A 300 -1.48 -3.01 5.79
CA PHE A 300 -2.40 -3.99 5.19
C PHE A 300 -3.60 -4.28 6.10
N ILE A 301 -3.40 -4.58 7.38
CA ILE A 301 -4.46 -4.85 8.35
C ILE A 301 -5.40 -3.65 8.45
N SER A 302 -4.84 -2.45 8.60
CA SER A 302 -5.60 -1.21 8.72
C SER A 302 -6.42 -0.91 7.48
N LEU A 303 -5.94 -1.30 6.29
CA LEU A 303 -6.65 -1.14 5.04
C LEU A 303 -7.73 -2.21 4.85
N ALA A 304 -7.40 -3.48 5.05
CA ALA A 304 -8.20 -4.63 4.62
C ALA A 304 -9.22 -5.10 5.66
N ALA A 305 -8.88 -5.06 6.96
CA ALA A 305 -9.74 -5.59 8.02
C ALA A 305 -11.06 -4.82 8.15
N PRO A 306 -12.16 -5.48 8.56
CA PRO A 306 -13.38 -4.78 8.96
C PRO A 306 -13.10 -3.75 10.06
N THR A 307 -13.79 -2.60 10.03
CA THR A 307 -13.57 -1.52 11.04
C THR A 307 -13.73 -2.01 12.48
N ALA A 308 -14.67 -2.92 12.73
CA ALA A 308 -14.85 -3.50 14.05
C ALA A 308 -13.63 -4.30 14.54
N GLU A 309 -12.89 -4.95 13.63
CA GLU A 309 -11.68 -5.71 13.95
C GLU A 309 -10.51 -4.82 14.34
N LEU A 310 -10.48 -3.56 13.89
CA LEU A 310 -9.46 -2.59 14.29
C LEU A 310 -9.50 -2.26 15.80
N ALA A 311 -10.60 -2.58 16.48
CA ALA A 311 -10.74 -2.49 17.93
C ALA A 311 -10.30 -3.77 18.66
N ALA A 312 -9.92 -4.82 17.94
CA ALA A 312 -9.50 -6.06 18.56
C ALA A 312 -8.19 -5.87 19.34
N PRO A 313 -8.04 -6.48 20.52
CA PRO A 313 -6.86 -6.28 21.38
C PRO A 313 -5.53 -6.58 20.69
N TRP A 314 -5.51 -7.49 19.74
CA TRP A 314 -4.30 -7.82 18.99
C TRP A 314 -3.91 -6.73 17.99
N VAL A 315 -4.85 -6.04 17.35
CA VAL A 315 -4.58 -4.92 16.44
C VAL A 315 -4.15 -3.69 17.25
N GLU A 316 -4.82 -3.41 18.38
CA GLU A 316 -4.40 -2.34 19.30
C GLU A 316 -2.97 -2.58 19.82
N ARG A 317 -2.60 -3.84 20.13
CA ARG A 317 -1.24 -4.20 20.54
C ARG A 317 -0.24 -4.00 19.41
N ALA A 318 -0.58 -4.34 18.17
CA ALA A 318 0.25 -4.12 16.99
C ALA A 318 0.52 -2.62 16.75
N ALA A 319 -0.53 -1.79 16.80
CA ALA A 319 -0.38 -0.35 16.67
C ALA A 319 0.45 0.25 17.82
N MET A 320 0.26 -0.23 19.05
CA MET A 320 1.05 0.20 20.21
C MET A 320 2.53 -0.15 20.05
N GLN A 321 2.86 -1.36 19.55
CA GLN A 321 4.23 -1.77 19.28
C GLN A 321 4.92 -0.81 18.30
N LEU A 322 4.26 -0.43 17.20
CA LEU A 322 4.84 0.53 16.26
C LEU A 322 5.07 1.90 16.90
N CYS A 323 4.14 2.39 17.72
CA CYS A 323 4.35 3.63 18.48
C CYS A 323 5.57 3.51 19.41
N GLU A 324 5.73 2.39 20.11
CA GLU A 324 6.88 2.11 20.99
C GLU A 324 8.21 2.12 20.22
N ILE A 325 8.26 1.48 19.05
CA ILE A 325 9.46 1.45 18.18
C ILE A 325 9.79 2.86 17.67
N LEU A 326 8.80 3.59 17.17
CA LEU A 326 8.98 4.94 16.62
C LEU A 326 9.45 5.92 17.70
N GLU A 327 8.94 5.81 18.92
CA GLU A 327 9.38 6.61 20.07
C GLU A 327 10.83 6.30 20.45
N GLN A 328 11.20 5.01 20.55
CA GLN A 328 12.57 4.58 20.88
C GLN A 328 13.58 4.99 19.79
N SER A 329 13.16 4.99 18.52
CA SER A 329 14.00 5.35 17.37
C SER A 329 13.90 6.82 16.95
N ARG A 330 13.28 7.69 17.76
CA ARG A 330 13.02 9.11 17.43
C ARG A 330 14.23 9.87 16.89
N HIS A 331 15.43 9.54 17.36
CA HIS A 331 16.70 10.18 17.01
C HIS A 331 17.64 9.23 16.24
N VAL A 332 17.13 8.10 15.78
CA VAL A 332 17.90 7.12 15.00
C VAL A 332 17.54 7.30 13.53
N GLU A 333 18.52 7.30 12.64
CA GLU A 333 18.29 7.25 11.21
C GLU A 333 17.68 5.89 10.84
N LEU A 334 16.57 5.91 10.13
CA LEU A 334 15.82 4.75 9.71
C LEU A 334 15.69 4.71 8.19
N ASP A 335 15.55 3.52 7.63
CA ASP A 335 15.14 3.35 6.24
C ASP A 335 13.78 4.03 5.99
N CYS A 336 13.70 4.86 4.96
CA CYS A 336 12.50 5.65 4.67
C CYS A 336 11.29 4.77 4.30
N GLY A 337 11.51 3.66 3.57
CA GLY A 337 10.43 2.73 3.27
C GLY A 337 9.83 2.15 4.54
N ALA A 338 10.67 1.61 5.44
CA ALA A 338 10.24 1.07 6.73
C ALA A 338 9.49 2.10 7.57
N LEU A 339 10.06 3.29 7.70
CA LEU A 339 9.50 4.38 8.50
C LEU A 339 8.13 4.83 8.00
N TYR A 340 8.03 5.16 6.70
CA TYR A 340 6.82 5.80 6.20
C TYR A 340 5.68 4.82 5.92
N HIS A 341 5.95 3.53 5.64
CA HIS A 341 4.90 2.50 5.65
C HIS A 341 4.34 2.28 7.07
N ALA A 342 5.20 2.28 8.09
CA ALA A 342 4.74 2.20 9.48
C ALA A 342 3.87 3.41 9.88
N LEU A 343 4.30 4.61 9.55
CA LEU A 343 3.53 5.83 9.80
C LEU A 343 2.22 5.85 8.99
N ASN A 344 2.23 5.42 7.73
CA ASN A 344 1.01 5.33 6.93
C ASN A 344 0.04 4.27 7.48
N GLY A 345 0.55 3.14 7.94
CA GLY A 345 -0.26 2.12 8.64
C GLY A 345 -0.97 2.70 9.87
N LEU A 346 -0.25 3.49 10.69
CA LEU A 346 -0.82 4.20 11.85
C LEU A 346 -1.83 5.28 11.42
N LYS A 347 -1.56 6.02 10.33
CA LYS A 347 -2.50 7.01 9.78
C LYS A 347 -3.81 6.36 9.34
N ILE A 348 -3.76 5.29 8.56
CA ILE A 348 -4.95 4.57 8.10
C ILE A 348 -5.69 3.97 9.31
N TYR A 349 -4.96 3.40 10.27
CA TYR A 349 -5.52 2.90 11.52
C TYR A 349 -6.29 3.99 12.26
N GLN A 350 -5.69 5.17 12.49
CA GLN A 350 -6.31 6.32 13.14
C GLN A 350 -7.61 6.73 12.42
N GLN A 351 -7.53 6.96 11.12
CA GLN A 351 -8.67 7.40 10.31
C GLN A 351 -9.84 6.42 10.38
N ARG A 352 -9.55 5.12 10.25
CA ARG A 352 -10.60 4.09 10.24
C ARG A 352 -11.14 3.73 11.62
N ARG A 353 -10.32 3.89 12.66
CA ARG A 353 -10.68 3.49 14.02
C ARG A 353 -11.41 4.59 14.79
N TRP A 354 -11.06 5.87 14.56
CA TRP A 354 -11.53 6.98 15.38
C TRP A 354 -12.13 8.16 14.60
N ASP A 355 -11.79 8.35 13.34
CA ASP A 355 -12.20 9.53 12.56
C ASP A 355 -13.31 9.21 11.54
N SER A 356 -13.77 7.95 11.46
CA SER A 356 -14.83 7.45 10.54
C SER A 356 -16.23 7.51 11.15
#